data_b0af0e8c76912e829fbee2c8afb99bb2
#
_entry.id   b0af0e8c76912e829fbee2c8afb99bb2
#
_cell.length_a   1.000
_cell.length_b   1.000
_cell.length_c   1.000
_cell.angle_alpha   90.00
_cell.angle_beta   90.00
_cell.angle_gamma   90.00
#
_symmetry.space_group_name_H-M   'P 1'
#
loop_
_entity.id
_entity.type
_entity.pdbx_description
1 polymer ?
#
loop_
_entity_poly.entity_id
_entity_poly.type
_entity_poly.pdbx_seq_one_letter_code
_entity_poly.pdbx_strand_id
1 'polypeptide(L)'
;KVAKDRREMAKLNGMFLVTLSLLGLVLLALGFFLAAHPQMVFGTKWAPEELALGAKLLRIMTVNAALSFPFSVFESHVNIHERYLFLKAVTMAKSVLSPLISIPLLLLGFRSPAIATLSLVLTIVCGLTYMAYCFAVLKMPVSFRTYDLPLMKSMMGFTFYIFLAVVVDQLNYGIGTLMTTWIHGAELSGVYYSANQLNVYYLSFAMAISNVLIPRVHRMVAEGDSNRELTRLMTKAGRLQFIMLMAVF
;
A
#
# COMPACT_ATOMS: atom_id res chain seq x y z
N LYS A 1 21.96 25.61 -14.17
CA LYS A 1 20.87 25.29 -13.24
C LYS A 1 20.32 23.88 -13.53
N VAL A 2 19.82 23.61 -14.74
CA VAL A 2 19.23 22.30 -15.16
C VAL A 2 20.17 21.10 -14.95
N ALA A 3 21.47 21.24 -15.22
CA ALA A 3 22.44 20.14 -15.03
C ALA A 3 22.70 19.84 -13.54
N LYS A 4 22.61 20.84 -12.67
CA LYS A 4 22.74 20.68 -11.22
C LYS A 4 21.50 19.99 -10.65
N ASP A 5 20.31 20.42 -11.07
CA ASP A 5 19.04 19.83 -10.67
C ASP A 5 18.95 18.32 -11.09
N ARG A 6 19.43 17.99 -12.29
CA ARG A 6 19.51 16.58 -12.74
C ARG A 6 20.46 15.73 -11.90
N ARG A 7 21.60 16.28 -11.48
CA ARG A 7 22.54 15.55 -10.62
C ARG A 7 21.97 15.33 -9.22
N GLU A 8 21.28 16.30 -8.67
CA GLU A 8 20.61 16.18 -7.37
C GLU A 8 19.47 15.18 -7.42
N MET A 9 18.64 15.20 -8.46
CA MET A 9 17.62 14.18 -8.68
C MET A 9 18.21 12.77 -8.85
N ALA A 10 19.33 12.64 -9.56
CA ALA A 10 20.00 11.35 -9.73
C ALA A 10 20.49 10.76 -8.40
N LYS A 11 21.02 11.62 -7.51
CA LYS A 11 21.44 11.22 -6.17
C LYS A 11 20.24 10.77 -5.32
N LEU A 12 19.16 11.56 -5.31
CA LEU A 12 17.94 11.25 -4.57
C LEU A 12 17.34 9.90 -5.03
N ASN A 13 17.17 9.73 -6.33
CA ASN A 13 16.64 8.49 -6.90
C ASN A 13 17.49 7.26 -6.53
N GLY A 14 18.83 7.39 -6.65
CA GLY A 14 19.74 6.31 -6.26
C GLY A 14 19.71 6.02 -4.76
N MET A 15 19.64 7.05 -3.92
CA MET A 15 19.56 6.93 -2.47
C MET A 15 18.26 6.24 -2.03
N PHE A 16 17.10 6.65 -2.57
CA PHE A 16 15.83 6.01 -2.28
C PHE A 16 15.80 4.56 -2.77
N LEU A 17 16.35 4.29 -3.97
CA LEU A 17 16.43 2.92 -4.51
C LEU A 17 17.23 2.01 -3.59
N VAL A 18 18.39 2.44 -3.13
CA VAL A 18 19.23 1.66 -2.20
C VAL A 18 18.51 1.46 -0.86
N THR A 19 17.98 2.54 -0.28
CA THR A 19 17.31 2.49 1.03
C THR A 19 16.09 1.57 1.00
N LEU A 20 15.21 1.74 0.01
CA LEU A 20 14.00 0.93 -0.09
C LEU A 20 14.31 -0.52 -0.48
N SER A 21 15.34 -0.76 -1.30
CA SER A 21 15.81 -2.14 -1.56
C SER A 21 16.36 -2.79 -0.31
N LEU A 22 17.11 -2.07 0.51
CA LEU A 22 17.62 -2.58 1.79
C LEU A 22 16.46 -2.90 2.76
N LEU A 23 15.47 -2.02 2.86
CA LEU A 23 14.26 -2.26 3.65
C LEU A 23 13.49 -3.49 3.12
N GLY A 24 13.38 -3.64 1.81
CA GLY A 24 12.80 -4.83 1.17
C GLY A 24 13.56 -6.11 1.54
N LEU A 25 14.90 -6.08 1.55
CA LEU A 25 15.72 -7.21 1.97
C LEU A 25 15.53 -7.55 3.46
N VAL A 26 15.47 -6.55 4.34
CA VAL A 26 15.19 -6.75 5.76
C VAL A 26 13.81 -7.38 5.94
N LEU A 27 12.79 -6.86 5.24
CA LEU A 27 11.44 -7.43 5.28
C LEU A 27 11.44 -8.88 4.76
N LEU A 28 12.20 -9.16 3.70
CA LEU A 28 12.34 -10.50 3.15
C LEU A 28 12.94 -11.45 4.16
N ALA A 29 14.01 -11.06 4.84
CA ALA A 29 14.65 -11.86 5.89
C ALA A 29 13.69 -12.13 7.07
N LEU A 30 13.02 -11.09 7.57
CA LEU A 30 12.03 -11.22 8.65
C LEU A 30 10.84 -12.08 8.25
N GLY A 31 10.31 -11.90 7.05
CA GLY A 31 9.16 -12.67 6.58
C GLY A 31 9.51 -14.14 6.33
N PHE A 32 10.69 -14.46 5.84
CA PHE A 32 11.13 -15.85 5.74
C PHE A 32 11.39 -16.48 7.11
N PHE A 33 11.92 -15.72 8.07
CA PHE A 33 12.04 -16.16 9.46
C PHE A 33 10.67 -16.50 10.06
N LEU A 34 9.68 -15.62 9.90
CA LEU A 34 8.32 -15.85 10.36
C LEU A 34 7.65 -17.03 9.62
N ALA A 35 7.91 -17.19 8.33
CA ALA A 35 7.41 -18.32 7.55
C ALA A 35 8.07 -19.66 7.91
N ALA A 36 9.25 -19.64 8.52
CA ALA A 36 9.89 -20.82 9.10
C ALA A 36 9.30 -21.18 10.47
N HIS A 37 8.69 -20.20 11.16
CA HIS A 37 8.05 -20.37 12.47
C HIS A 37 6.57 -19.92 12.40
N PRO A 38 5.73 -20.59 11.62
CA PRO A 38 4.36 -20.12 11.34
C PRO A 38 3.49 -20.08 12.61
N GLN A 39 3.83 -20.84 13.63
CA GLN A 39 3.14 -20.85 14.93
C GLN A 39 3.24 -19.50 15.66
N MET A 40 4.31 -18.71 15.41
CA MET A 40 4.44 -17.36 15.98
C MET A 40 3.41 -16.38 15.41
N VAL A 41 3.02 -16.57 14.14
CA VAL A 41 2.07 -15.69 13.43
C VAL A 41 0.64 -16.16 13.62
N PHE A 42 0.40 -17.47 13.44
CA PHE A 42 -0.96 -18.04 13.40
C PHE A 42 -1.41 -18.64 14.73
N GLY A 43 -0.50 -18.79 15.71
CA GLY A 43 -0.78 -19.44 16.99
C GLY A 43 -0.72 -20.96 16.89
N THR A 44 -1.06 -21.63 18.00
CA THR A 44 -0.92 -23.09 18.16
C THR A 44 -2.20 -23.88 17.86
N LYS A 45 -3.31 -23.20 17.60
CA LYS A 45 -4.63 -23.84 17.41
C LYS A 45 -4.92 -24.28 15.97
N TRP A 46 -4.01 -24.00 15.05
CA TRP A 46 -4.17 -24.36 13.65
C TRP A 46 -3.74 -25.80 13.37
N ALA A 47 -4.46 -26.49 12.49
CA ALA A 47 -4.05 -27.81 12.03
C ALA A 47 -2.70 -27.76 11.30
N PRO A 48 -1.89 -28.84 11.34
CA PRO A 48 -0.58 -28.85 10.69
C PRO A 48 -0.64 -28.52 9.18
N GLU A 49 -1.69 -28.95 8.49
CA GLU A 49 -1.92 -28.65 7.07
C GLU A 49 -2.20 -27.17 6.83
N GLU A 50 -2.98 -26.55 7.71
CA GLU A 50 -3.29 -25.12 7.65
C GLU A 50 -2.05 -24.27 7.92
N LEU A 51 -1.21 -24.67 8.89
CA LEU A 51 0.08 -24.03 9.17
C LEU A 51 1.03 -24.10 7.98
N ALA A 52 1.11 -25.25 7.31
CA ALA A 52 1.94 -25.41 6.11
C ALA A 52 1.43 -24.52 4.95
N LEU A 53 0.11 -24.43 4.77
CA LEU A 53 -0.51 -23.54 3.80
C LEU A 53 -0.24 -22.06 4.14
N GLY A 54 -0.41 -21.69 5.42
CA GLY A 54 -0.12 -20.36 5.94
C GLY A 54 1.33 -19.96 5.73
N ALA A 55 2.27 -20.87 6.01
CA ALA A 55 3.71 -20.63 5.77
C ALA A 55 4.01 -20.41 4.28
N LYS A 56 3.38 -21.18 3.38
CA LYS A 56 3.52 -20.99 1.93
C LYS A 56 2.98 -19.63 1.49
N LEU A 57 1.80 -19.26 1.96
CA LEU A 57 1.20 -17.95 1.68
C LEU A 57 2.09 -16.81 2.20
N LEU A 58 2.59 -16.94 3.43
CA LEU A 58 3.44 -15.94 4.05
C LEU A 58 4.74 -15.72 3.24
N ARG A 59 5.36 -16.79 2.71
CA ARG A 59 6.54 -16.68 1.83
C ARG A 59 6.21 -15.88 0.57
N ILE A 60 5.12 -16.22 -0.13
CA ILE A 60 4.73 -15.55 -1.37
C ILE A 60 4.42 -14.06 -1.09
N MET A 61 3.67 -13.77 -0.03
CA MET A 61 3.32 -12.40 0.35
C MET A 61 4.53 -11.59 0.79
N THR A 62 5.48 -12.21 1.48
CA THR A 62 6.75 -11.57 1.86
C THR A 62 7.55 -11.16 0.63
N VAL A 63 7.69 -12.04 -0.36
CA VAL A 63 8.37 -11.71 -1.62
C VAL A 63 7.65 -10.59 -2.35
N ASN A 64 6.31 -10.64 -2.40
CA ASN A 64 5.48 -9.60 -3.01
C ASN A 64 5.70 -8.23 -2.34
N ALA A 65 5.64 -8.19 -1.02
CA ALA A 65 5.88 -6.98 -0.24
C ALA A 65 7.32 -6.45 -0.40
N ALA A 66 8.31 -7.33 -0.32
CA ALA A 66 9.73 -6.96 -0.46
C ALA A 66 10.03 -6.34 -1.83
N LEU A 67 9.45 -6.87 -2.91
CA LEU A 67 9.60 -6.33 -4.26
C LEU A 67 8.84 -5.01 -4.46
N SER A 68 7.76 -4.78 -3.71
CA SER A 68 7.00 -3.53 -3.79
C SER A 68 7.84 -2.31 -3.37
N PHE A 69 8.81 -2.47 -2.45
CA PHE A 69 9.66 -1.37 -1.98
C PHE A 69 10.49 -0.73 -3.10
N PRO A 70 11.36 -1.45 -3.84
CA PRO A 70 12.10 -0.84 -4.94
C PRO A 70 11.18 -0.35 -6.07
N PHE A 71 10.07 -1.03 -6.35
CA PHE A 71 9.12 -0.59 -7.38
C PHE A 71 8.41 0.70 -7.03
N SER A 72 8.19 0.99 -5.74
CA SER A 72 7.56 2.24 -5.30
C SER A 72 8.36 3.49 -5.66
N VAL A 73 9.69 3.38 -5.83
CA VAL A 73 10.54 4.49 -6.30
C VAL A 73 10.15 4.91 -7.71
N PHE A 74 9.94 3.95 -8.60
CA PHE A 74 9.56 4.22 -9.99
C PHE A 74 8.14 4.78 -10.06
N GLU A 75 7.20 4.23 -9.29
CA GLU A 75 5.84 4.75 -9.18
C GLU A 75 5.84 6.20 -8.69
N SER A 76 6.61 6.50 -7.63
CA SER A 76 6.75 7.85 -7.09
C SER A 76 7.37 8.80 -8.10
N HIS A 77 8.36 8.35 -8.87
CA HIS A 77 8.99 9.15 -9.92
C HIS A 77 8.02 9.53 -11.04
N VAL A 78 7.15 8.61 -11.46
CA VAL A 78 6.07 8.88 -12.42
C VAL A 78 5.07 9.89 -11.84
N ASN A 79 4.74 9.77 -10.55
CA ASN A 79 3.83 10.66 -9.83
C ASN A 79 4.38 12.10 -9.75
N ILE A 80 5.67 12.27 -9.42
CA ILE A 80 6.33 13.58 -9.35
C ILE A 80 6.33 14.29 -10.72
N HIS A 81 6.38 13.53 -11.82
CA HIS A 81 6.29 14.06 -13.18
C HIS A 81 4.85 14.27 -13.67
N GLU A 82 3.88 14.21 -12.75
CA GLU A 82 2.44 14.47 -13.00
C GLU A 82 1.83 13.58 -14.11
N ARG A 83 2.42 12.41 -14.37
CA ARG A 83 1.91 11.45 -15.37
C ARG A 83 0.75 10.63 -14.83
N TYR A 84 -0.26 11.31 -14.28
CA TYR A 84 -1.41 10.71 -13.61
C TYR A 84 -2.20 9.76 -14.51
N LEU A 85 -2.33 10.07 -15.80
CA LEU A 85 -3.06 9.20 -16.72
C LEU A 85 -2.40 7.82 -16.82
N PHE A 86 -1.08 7.78 -16.96
CA PHE A 86 -0.32 6.52 -17.01
C PHE A 86 -0.41 5.76 -15.67
N LEU A 87 -0.23 6.46 -14.54
CA LEU A 87 -0.39 5.88 -13.21
C LEU A 87 -1.77 5.22 -13.03
N LYS A 88 -2.83 5.96 -13.35
CA LYS A 88 -4.19 5.46 -13.21
C LYS A 88 -4.49 4.32 -14.19
N ALA A 89 -3.97 4.37 -15.43
CA ALA A 89 -4.13 3.28 -16.39
C ALA A 89 -3.51 1.98 -15.89
N VAL A 90 -2.28 2.01 -15.35
CA VAL A 90 -1.62 0.82 -14.79
C VAL A 90 -2.37 0.30 -13.56
N THR A 91 -2.77 1.20 -12.66
CA THR A 91 -3.53 0.83 -11.45
C THR A 91 -4.90 0.23 -11.80
N MET A 92 -5.62 0.83 -12.75
CA MET A 92 -6.90 0.30 -13.23
C MET A 92 -6.72 -1.05 -13.93
N ALA A 93 -5.70 -1.20 -14.77
CA ALA A 93 -5.38 -2.48 -15.39
C ALA A 93 -5.16 -3.57 -14.33
N LYS A 94 -4.34 -3.29 -13.29
CA LYS A 94 -4.13 -4.21 -12.16
C LYS A 94 -5.43 -4.56 -11.45
N SER A 95 -6.27 -3.56 -11.16
CA SER A 95 -7.54 -3.73 -10.45
C SER A 95 -8.57 -4.55 -11.23
N VAL A 96 -8.56 -4.46 -12.56
CA VAL A 96 -9.44 -5.24 -13.45
C VAL A 96 -8.87 -6.64 -13.70
N LEU A 97 -7.56 -6.75 -14.00
CA LEU A 97 -6.93 -8.05 -14.28
C LEU A 97 -6.95 -8.97 -13.05
N SER A 98 -6.79 -8.40 -11.85
CA SER A 98 -6.75 -9.20 -10.63
C SER A 98 -8.00 -10.07 -10.44
N PRO A 99 -9.24 -9.52 -10.38
CA PRO A 99 -10.44 -10.34 -10.29
C PRO A 99 -10.71 -11.16 -11.57
N LEU A 100 -10.41 -10.61 -12.76
CA LEU A 100 -10.64 -11.28 -14.03
C LEU A 100 -9.85 -12.60 -14.16
N ILE A 101 -8.66 -12.67 -13.57
CA ILE A 101 -7.82 -13.87 -13.58
C ILE A 101 -8.09 -14.72 -12.34
N SER A 102 -8.34 -14.12 -11.16
CA SER A 102 -8.55 -14.87 -9.93
C SER A 102 -9.85 -15.66 -9.93
N ILE A 103 -10.94 -15.14 -10.54
CA ILE A 103 -12.22 -15.86 -10.60
C ILE A 103 -12.10 -17.16 -11.42
N PRO A 104 -11.59 -17.20 -12.66
CA PRO A 104 -11.35 -18.44 -13.37
C PRO A 104 -10.42 -19.42 -12.63
N LEU A 105 -9.35 -18.92 -11.97
CA LEU A 105 -8.46 -19.77 -11.19
C LEU A 105 -9.20 -20.47 -10.04
N LEU A 106 -10.10 -19.76 -9.35
CA LEU A 106 -10.94 -20.34 -8.31
C LEU A 106 -11.91 -21.39 -8.87
N LEU A 107 -12.55 -21.12 -10.01
CA LEU A 107 -13.47 -22.04 -10.68
C LEU A 107 -12.77 -23.31 -11.16
N LEU A 108 -11.49 -23.24 -11.53
CA LEU A 108 -10.64 -24.37 -11.87
C LEU A 108 -10.12 -25.15 -10.64
N GLY A 109 -10.55 -24.78 -9.42
CA GLY A 109 -10.19 -25.47 -8.18
C GLY A 109 -8.83 -25.09 -7.60
N PHE A 110 -8.18 -24.05 -8.14
CA PHE A 110 -6.94 -23.55 -7.52
C PHE A 110 -7.25 -22.89 -6.18
N ARG A 111 -6.39 -23.16 -5.19
CA ARG A 111 -6.56 -22.66 -3.81
C ARG A 111 -5.85 -21.29 -3.62
N SER A 112 -5.97 -20.74 -2.41
CA SER A 112 -5.39 -19.46 -1.99
C SER A 112 -3.94 -19.17 -2.44
N PRO A 113 -3.00 -20.15 -2.52
CA PRO A 113 -1.66 -19.88 -3.01
C PRO A 113 -1.59 -19.41 -4.47
N ALA A 114 -2.53 -19.84 -5.32
CA ALA A 114 -2.55 -19.38 -6.71
C ALA A 114 -2.93 -17.89 -6.79
N ILE A 115 -3.86 -17.44 -5.96
CA ILE A 115 -4.24 -16.02 -5.87
C ILE A 115 -3.09 -15.16 -5.34
N ALA A 116 -2.38 -15.65 -4.32
CA ALA A 116 -1.20 -14.98 -3.80
C ALA A 116 -0.09 -14.87 -4.86
N THR A 117 0.12 -15.95 -5.63
CA THR A 117 1.08 -15.95 -6.74
C THR A 117 0.66 -15.00 -7.86
N LEU A 118 -0.62 -14.95 -8.20
CA LEU A 118 -1.17 -13.98 -9.16
C LEU A 118 -0.89 -12.54 -8.72
N SER A 119 -1.13 -12.24 -7.43
CA SER A 119 -0.82 -10.92 -6.87
C SER A 119 0.66 -10.57 -7.00
N LEU A 120 1.56 -11.52 -6.75
CA LEU A 120 3.00 -11.36 -6.92
C LEU A 120 3.36 -11.07 -8.40
N VAL A 121 2.81 -11.87 -9.34
CA VAL A 121 3.03 -11.67 -10.77
C VAL A 121 2.55 -10.30 -11.22
N LEU A 122 1.35 -9.89 -10.82
CA LEU A 122 0.82 -8.57 -11.15
C LEU A 122 1.67 -7.44 -10.57
N THR A 123 2.20 -7.59 -9.37
CA THR A 123 3.12 -6.61 -8.78
C THR A 123 4.43 -6.51 -9.57
N ILE A 124 4.99 -7.64 -10.00
CA ILE A 124 6.19 -7.66 -10.84
C ILE A 124 5.91 -6.99 -12.19
N VAL A 125 4.82 -7.35 -12.87
CA VAL A 125 4.45 -6.78 -14.16
C VAL A 125 4.24 -5.26 -14.06
N CYS A 126 3.47 -4.80 -13.07
CA CYS A 126 3.27 -3.37 -12.85
C CYS A 126 4.57 -2.64 -12.50
N GLY A 127 5.40 -3.22 -11.61
CA GLY A 127 6.68 -2.66 -11.24
C GLY A 127 7.64 -2.54 -12.42
N LEU A 128 7.72 -3.57 -13.25
CA LEU A 128 8.52 -3.55 -14.49
C LEU A 128 7.98 -2.52 -15.50
N THR A 129 6.65 -2.36 -15.58
CA THR A 129 6.01 -1.35 -16.43
C THR A 129 6.37 0.05 -15.98
N TYR A 130 6.32 0.35 -14.67
CA TYR A 130 6.77 1.63 -14.13
C TYR A 130 8.26 1.85 -14.37
N MET A 131 9.09 0.84 -14.13
CA MET A 131 10.53 0.89 -14.34
C MET A 131 10.86 1.18 -15.82
N ALA A 132 10.25 0.44 -16.75
CA ALA A 132 10.44 0.63 -18.18
C ALA A 132 10.03 2.03 -18.62
N TYR A 133 8.89 2.54 -18.14
CA TYR A 133 8.42 3.90 -18.43
C TYR A 133 9.38 4.97 -17.89
N CYS A 134 9.89 4.80 -16.67
CA CYS A 134 10.86 5.71 -16.06
C CYS A 134 12.15 5.79 -16.88
N PHE A 135 12.68 4.68 -17.36
CA PHE A 135 13.93 4.69 -18.14
C PHE A 135 13.70 5.08 -19.60
N ALA A 136 12.68 4.56 -20.26
CA ALA A 136 12.43 4.80 -21.69
C ALA A 136 11.89 6.19 -21.99
N VAL A 137 10.89 6.65 -21.21
CA VAL A 137 10.16 7.89 -21.47
C VAL A 137 10.67 9.04 -20.65
N LEU A 138 10.78 8.87 -19.33
CA LEU A 138 11.19 9.93 -18.41
C LEU A 138 12.71 10.10 -18.33
N LYS A 139 13.49 9.16 -18.88
CA LYS A 139 14.96 9.15 -18.83
C LYS A 139 15.47 9.43 -17.42
N MET A 140 14.91 8.71 -16.44
CA MET A 140 15.18 8.85 -15.02
C MET A 140 16.68 8.78 -14.74
N PRO A 141 17.29 9.85 -14.22
CA PRO A 141 18.69 9.81 -13.84
C PRO A 141 18.82 9.06 -12.51
N VAL A 142 19.75 8.10 -12.43
CA VAL A 142 20.07 7.35 -11.20
C VAL A 142 21.57 7.41 -10.96
N SER A 143 21.98 7.73 -9.74
CA SER A 143 23.39 7.73 -9.33
C SER A 143 23.54 7.07 -7.97
N PHE A 144 24.33 5.99 -7.93
CA PHE A 144 24.62 5.25 -6.69
C PHE A 144 25.90 5.75 -5.97
N ARG A 145 26.57 6.76 -6.55
CA ARG A 145 27.94 7.15 -6.15
C ARG A 145 28.01 8.07 -4.93
N THR A 146 26.93 8.71 -4.55
CA THR A 146 26.90 9.66 -3.43
C THR A 146 25.66 9.43 -2.59
N TYR A 147 25.87 8.97 -1.37
CA TYR A 147 24.83 8.84 -0.35
C TYR A 147 24.91 10.04 0.59
N ASP A 148 23.90 10.89 0.57
CA ASP A 148 23.81 12.08 1.40
C ASP A 148 23.07 11.77 2.71
N LEU A 149 23.84 11.33 3.70
CA LEU A 149 23.32 11.00 5.04
C LEU A 149 22.62 12.16 5.75
N PRO A 150 23.13 13.43 5.73
CA PRO A 150 22.44 14.57 6.31
C PRO A 150 21.06 14.80 5.70
N LEU A 151 20.95 14.73 4.38
CA LEU A 151 19.69 14.90 3.67
C LEU A 151 18.70 13.75 4.03
N MET A 152 19.18 12.52 4.06
CA MET A 152 18.36 11.36 4.46
C MET A 152 17.86 11.52 5.90
N LYS A 153 18.70 11.93 6.83
CA LYS A 153 18.33 12.15 8.24
C LYS A 153 17.26 13.23 8.38
N SER A 154 17.37 14.32 7.61
CA SER A 154 16.36 15.39 7.60
C SER A 154 15.01 14.89 7.08
N MET A 155 15.00 14.09 6.00
CA MET A 155 13.78 13.51 5.44
C MET A 155 13.18 12.45 6.39
N MET A 156 13.99 11.61 7.01
CA MET A 156 13.53 10.60 7.97
C MET A 156 12.83 11.22 9.18
N GLY A 157 13.29 12.38 9.66
CA GLY A 157 12.66 13.08 10.80
C GLY A 157 11.18 13.35 10.55
N PHE A 158 10.84 13.90 9.39
CA PHE A 158 9.45 14.16 9.00
C PHE A 158 8.68 12.86 8.70
N THR A 159 9.31 11.96 7.96
CA THR A 159 8.69 10.68 7.56
C THR A 159 8.40 9.78 8.76
N PHE A 160 9.19 9.89 9.85
CA PHE A 160 8.99 9.09 11.06
C PHE A 160 7.63 9.34 11.73
N TYR A 161 7.15 10.57 11.78
CA TYR A 161 5.82 10.86 12.33
C TYR A 161 4.70 10.26 11.46
N ILE A 162 4.85 10.32 10.13
CA ILE A 162 3.90 9.69 9.21
C ILE A 162 3.95 8.17 9.39
N PHE A 163 5.14 7.59 9.52
CA PHE A 163 5.32 6.16 9.78
C PHE A 163 4.63 5.73 11.06
N LEU A 164 4.79 6.47 12.16
CA LEU A 164 4.08 6.17 13.41
C LEU A 164 2.56 6.19 13.23
N ALA A 165 2.02 7.18 12.53
CA ALA A 165 0.59 7.24 12.26
C ALA A 165 0.11 6.01 11.48
N VAL A 166 0.83 5.62 10.41
CA VAL A 166 0.51 4.43 9.62
C VAL A 166 0.62 3.15 10.45
N VAL A 167 1.62 3.03 11.34
CA VAL A 167 1.75 1.86 12.23
C VAL A 167 0.58 1.77 13.19
N VAL A 168 0.16 2.89 13.80
CA VAL A 168 -1.00 2.94 14.69
C VAL A 168 -2.28 2.53 13.94
N ASP A 169 -2.48 3.02 12.72
CA ASP A 169 -3.61 2.64 11.89
C ASP A 169 -3.59 1.14 11.57
N GLN A 170 -2.44 0.59 11.17
CA GLN A 170 -2.31 -0.85 10.86
C GLN A 170 -2.55 -1.72 12.09
N LEU A 171 -2.07 -1.31 13.26
CA LEU A 171 -2.35 -2.01 14.51
C LEU A 171 -3.85 -1.96 14.84
N ASN A 172 -4.48 -0.81 14.68
CA ASN A 172 -5.91 -0.64 14.96
C ASN A 172 -6.79 -1.53 14.06
N TYR A 173 -6.49 -1.59 12.76
CA TYR A 173 -7.25 -2.43 11.82
C TYR A 173 -6.87 -3.91 11.87
N GLY A 174 -5.61 -4.24 12.16
CA GLY A 174 -5.09 -5.61 12.09
C GLY A 174 -5.21 -6.41 13.39
N ILE A 175 -5.21 -5.73 14.54
CA ILE A 175 -5.13 -6.41 15.85
C ILE A 175 -6.32 -7.33 16.12
N GLY A 176 -7.52 -6.92 15.71
CA GLY A 176 -8.73 -7.75 15.87
C GLY A 176 -8.63 -9.07 15.11
N THR A 177 -8.15 -9.04 13.87
CA THR A 177 -7.93 -10.24 13.06
C THR A 177 -6.85 -11.14 13.66
N LEU A 178 -5.73 -10.54 14.13
CA LEU A 178 -4.64 -11.31 14.77
C LEU A 178 -5.11 -11.99 16.05
N MET A 179 -5.82 -11.28 16.92
CA MET A 179 -6.35 -11.85 18.16
C MET A 179 -7.35 -12.97 17.90
N THR A 180 -8.26 -12.78 16.92
CA THR A 180 -9.22 -13.82 16.54
C THR A 180 -8.49 -15.05 15.99
N THR A 181 -7.43 -14.83 15.20
CA THR A 181 -6.61 -15.92 14.65
C THR A 181 -5.92 -16.73 15.75
N TRP A 182 -5.38 -16.08 16.77
CA TRP A 182 -4.69 -16.75 17.88
C TRP A 182 -5.65 -17.48 18.83
N ILE A 183 -6.82 -16.90 19.10
CA ILE A 183 -7.75 -17.39 20.10
C ILE A 183 -8.69 -18.46 19.53
N HIS A 184 -9.16 -18.24 18.31
CA HIS A 184 -10.25 -19.02 17.71
C HIS A 184 -9.85 -19.85 16.48
N GLY A 185 -8.64 -19.65 15.94
CA GLY A 185 -8.15 -20.40 14.78
C GLY A 185 -8.63 -19.84 13.43
N ALA A 186 -8.43 -20.63 12.37
CA ALA A 186 -8.59 -20.18 10.98
C ALA A 186 -10.04 -19.85 10.60
N GLU A 187 -11.00 -20.71 11.00
CA GLU A 187 -12.39 -20.60 10.58
C GLU A 187 -13.05 -19.31 11.05
N LEU A 188 -13.02 -19.05 12.36
CA LEU A 188 -13.57 -17.81 12.95
C LEU A 188 -12.80 -16.56 12.52
N SER A 189 -11.49 -16.67 12.29
CA SER A 189 -10.70 -15.59 11.72
C SER A 189 -11.18 -15.20 10.33
N GLY A 190 -11.54 -16.18 9.48
CA GLY A 190 -12.12 -15.96 8.16
C GLY A 190 -13.47 -15.22 8.22
N VAL A 191 -14.35 -15.63 9.13
CA VAL A 191 -15.64 -14.95 9.36
C VAL A 191 -15.43 -13.51 9.83
N TYR A 192 -14.55 -13.30 10.82
CA TYR A 192 -14.23 -11.98 11.32
C TYR A 192 -13.63 -11.07 10.24
N TYR A 193 -12.69 -11.61 9.42
CA TYR A 193 -12.10 -10.88 8.31
C TYR A 193 -13.16 -10.43 7.29
N SER A 194 -14.10 -11.33 6.95
CA SER A 194 -15.18 -11.02 6.01
C SER A 194 -16.10 -9.91 6.54
N ALA A 195 -16.45 -9.95 7.83
CA ALA A 195 -17.22 -8.89 8.48
C ALA A 195 -16.44 -7.56 8.52
N ASN A 196 -15.14 -7.61 8.86
CA ASN A 196 -14.30 -6.41 8.86
C ASN A 196 -14.13 -5.82 7.46
N GLN A 197 -14.14 -6.64 6.42
CA GLN A 197 -14.09 -6.16 5.03
C GLN A 197 -15.32 -5.33 4.65
N LEU A 198 -16.50 -5.68 5.14
CA LEU A 198 -17.70 -4.85 4.98
C LEU A 198 -17.52 -3.47 5.63
N ASN A 199 -16.93 -3.42 6.84
CA ASN A 199 -16.62 -2.16 7.49
C ASN A 199 -15.62 -1.31 6.69
N VAL A 200 -14.60 -1.93 6.08
CA VAL A 200 -13.65 -1.23 5.19
C VAL A 200 -14.36 -0.64 3.97
N TYR A 201 -15.28 -1.36 3.35
CA TYR A 201 -16.08 -0.81 2.25
C TYR A 201 -16.95 0.36 2.70
N TYR A 202 -17.62 0.23 3.85
CA TYR A 202 -18.41 1.31 4.44
C TYR A 202 -17.59 2.59 4.66
N LEU A 203 -16.40 2.46 5.26
CA LEU A 203 -15.47 3.57 5.44
C LEU A 203 -14.97 4.15 4.12
N SER A 204 -14.79 3.33 3.08
CA SER A 204 -14.35 3.77 1.76
C SER A 204 -15.34 4.73 1.11
N PHE A 205 -16.66 4.53 1.31
CA PHE A 205 -17.68 5.48 0.84
C PHE A 205 -17.56 6.84 1.55
N ALA A 206 -17.34 6.84 2.87
CA ALA A 206 -17.12 8.08 3.62
C ALA A 206 -15.87 8.82 3.12
N MET A 207 -14.76 8.09 2.91
CA MET A 207 -13.50 8.66 2.43
C MET A 207 -13.58 9.19 1.00
N ALA A 208 -14.40 8.61 0.13
CA ALA A 208 -14.59 9.10 -1.23
C ALA A 208 -15.04 10.56 -1.27
N ILE A 209 -15.97 10.94 -0.38
CA ILE A 209 -16.46 12.32 -0.25
C ILE A 209 -15.37 13.23 0.33
N SER A 210 -14.70 12.77 1.40
CA SER A 210 -13.64 13.54 2.05
C SER A 210 -12.50 13.86 1.09
N ASN A 211 -12.05 12.90 0.30
CA ASN A 211 -10.94 13.06 -0.65
C ASN A 211 -11.21 14.13 -1.72
N VAL A 212 -12.46 14.29 -2.14
CA VAL A 212 -12.84 15.35 -3.09
C VAL A 212 -12.82 16.74 -2.43
N LEU A 213 -13.08 16.81 -1.14
CA LEU A 213 -13.20 18.07 -0.41
C LEU A 213 -11.87 18.59 0.15
N ILE A 214 -10.91 17.70 0.42
CA ILE A 214 -9.57 18.04 0.94
C ILE A 214 -8.89 19.17 0.14
N PRO A 215 -8.75 19.10 -1.21
CA PRO A 215 -8.12 20.17 -1.97
C PRO A 215 -8.84 21.51 -1.87
N ARG A 216 -10.17 21.47 -1.77
CA ARG A 216 -10.99 22.67 -1.63
C ARG A 216 -10.79 23.32 -0.26
N VAL A 217 -10.74 22.52 0.81
CA VAL A 217 -10.45 23.00 2.16
C VAL A 217 -9.07 23.66 2.21
N HIS A 218 -8.03 23.00 1.64
CA HIS A 218 -6.69 23.58 1.58
C HIS A 218 -6.65 24.91 0.84
N ARG A 219 -7.40 25.06 -0.26
CA ARG A 219 -7.50 26.31 -1.00
C ARG A 219 -8.17 27.42 -0.17
N MET A 220 -9.30 27.12 0.46
CA MET A 220 -10.01 28.05 1.31
C MET A 220 -9.16 28.55 2.49
N VAL A 221 -8.39 27.63 3.11
CA VAL A 221 -7.43 28.01 4.17
C VAL A 221 -6.32 28.90 3.63
N ALA A 222 -5.78 28.61 2.44
CA ALA A 222 -4.71 29.40 1.82
C ALA A 222 -5.19 30.79 1.36
N GLU A 223 -6.45 30.92 0.92
CA GLU A 223 -7.10 32.17 0.50
C GLU A 223 -7.55 33.02 1.70
N GLY A 224 -7.49 32.47 2.92
CA GLY A 224 -7.88 33.17 4.15
C GLY A 224 -9.38 33.30 4.34
N ASP A 225 -10.15 32.38 3.77
CA ASP A 225 -11.60 32.34 3.92
C ASP A 225 -12.05 32.31 5.38
N SER A 226 -13.22 32.85 5.64
CA SER A 226 -13.73 32.91 7.01
C SER A 226 -14.02 31.53 7.58
N ASN A 227 -13.77 31.35 8.89
CA ASN A 227 -14.10 30.12 9.62
C ASN A 227 -15.56 29.70 9.43
N ARG A 228 -16.45 30.65 9.15
CA ARG A 228 -17.88 30.40 8.91
C ARG A 228 -18.10 29.65 7.58
N GLU A 229 -17.36 29.99 6.53
CA GLU A 229 -17.47 29.31 5.22
C GLU A 229 -16.88 27.91 5.27
N LEU A 230 -15.73 27.75 5.96
CA LEU A 230 -15.16 26.42 6.24
C LEU A 230 -16.17 25.54 7.02
N THR A 231 -16.74 26.06 8.08
CA THR A 231 -17.74 25.33 8.88
C THR A 231 -18.96 24.95 8.05
N ARG A 232 -19.44 25.84 7.17
CA ARG A 232 -20.55 25.56 6.26
C ARG A 232 -20.22 24.43 5.29
N LEU A 233 -19.01 24.44 4.71
CA LEU A 233 -18.55 23.37 3.82
C LEU A 233 -18.48 22.04 4.56
N MET A 234 -17.86 22.01 5.74
CA MET A 234 -17.74 20.80 6.55
C MET A 234 -19.10 20.25 6.99
N THR A 235 -20.02 21.13 7.37
CA THR A 235 -21.40 20.73 7.74
C THR A 235 -22.13 20.13 6.54
N LYS A 236 -21.97 20.72 5.35
CA LYS A 236 -22.57 20.18 4.11
C LYS A 236 -21.98 18.82 3.75
N ALA A 237 -20.67 18.67 3.88
CA ALA A 237 -19.97 17.41 3.67
C ALA A 237 -20.46 16.32 4.63
N GLY A 238 -20.52 16.64 5.92
CA GLY A 238 -20.99 15.70 6.95
C GLY A 238 -22.44 15.26 6.74
N ARG A 239 -23.32 16.18 6.35
CA ARG A 239 -24.71 15.81 5.98
C ARG A 239 -24.77 14.88 4.78
N LEU A 240 -23.97 15.14 3.74
CA LEU A 240 -23.93 14.29 2.56
C LEU A 240 -23.40 12.90 2.90
N GLN A 241 -22.31 12.83 3.68
CA GLN A 241 -21.77 11.56 4.18
C GLN A 241 -22.80 10.80 5.00
N PHE A 242 -23.47 11.48 5.93
CA PHE A 242 -24.49 10.87 6.77
C PHE A 242 -25.63 10.25 5.93
N ILE A 243 -26.16 10.99 4.93
CA ILE A 243 -27.23 10.49 4.05
C ILE A 243 -26.75 9.28 3.26
N MET A 244 -25.54 9.33 2.68
CA MET A 244 -25.00 8.21 1.92
C MET A 244 -24.77 6.98 2.79
N LEU A 245 -24.21 7.17 3.98
CA LEU A 245 -23.91 6.06 4.89
C LEU A 245 -25.18 5.43 5.47
N MET A 246 -26.22 6.23 5.73
CA MET A 246 -27.54 5.74 6.12
C MET A 246 -28.25 4.93 5.02
N ALA A 247 -27.97 5.22 3.75
CA ALA A 247 -28.54 4.47 2.64
C ALA A 247 -27.86 3.11 2.42
N VAL A 248 -26.64 2.94 2.92
CA VAL A 248 -25.85 1.70 2.80
C VAL A 248 -26.04 0.79 4.02
N PHE A 249 -26.45 1.37 5.17
CA PHE A 249 -26.68 0.67 6.42
C PHE A 249 -28.11 0.12 6.50
#